data_c3b52e836c8016a6b5a74ee4049d6699
#
_entry.id   c3b52e836c8016a6b5a74ee4049d6699
#
_cell.length_a   1.000
_cell.length_b   1.000
_cell.length_c   1.000
_cell.angle_alpha   90.00
_cell.angle_beta   90.00
_cell.angle_gamma   90.00
#
_symmetry.space_group_name_H-M   'P 1'
#
loop_
_entity.id
_entity.type
_entity.pdbx_description
1 polymer ?
#
loop_
_entity_poly.entity_id
_entity_poly.type
_entity_poly.pdbx_seq_one_letter_code
_entity_poly.pdbx_strand_id
1 'polypeptide(L)'
;SNKQLNFLQHIYRSLKNNGKARAAVVLPDNVLFADGDGEKIRRDLLDKCNLHTILRLPTGIFYAQGVKTNVLFFTRGKTDKGNTKEVWIYDLRNDMPSFGKTNPLKPEHFDDFIACYADGDLSKRKETYSEENPNGRWRKFSIQDILARDKTSLDITWMKTESDTDNYTFAELLDQIKEKSQNIAKAVSELEQLIGEVEE
;
A
#
# COMPACT_ATOMS: atom_id res chain seq x y z
N SER A 1 20.44 -4.28 -1.85
CA SER A 1 19.60 -4.61 -0.68
C SER A 1 18.47 -3.60 -0.54
N ASN A 2 17.25 -4.07 -0.28
CA ASN A 2 16.08 -3.21 -0.13
C ASN A 2 16.04 -2.65 1.30
N LYS A 3 16.35 -1.35 1.46
CA LYS A 3 16.42 -0.70 2.77
C LYS A 3 15.09 -0.76 3.53
N GLN A 4 13.96 -0.63 2.84
CA GLN A 4 12.62 -0.66 3.43
C GLN A 4 12.32 -2.04 4.06
N LEU A 5 12.68 -3.11 3.36
CA LEU A 5 12.55 -4.48 3.88
C LEU A 5 13.44 -4.73 5.09
N ASN A 6 14.67 -4.17 5.07
CA ASN A 6 15.58 -4.28 6.21
C ASN A 6 15.04 -3.55 7.44
N PHE A 7 14.48 -2.35 7.27
CA PHE A 7 13.85 -1.63 8.37
C PHE A 7 12.63 -2.36 8.93
N LEU A 8 11.75 -2.86 8.06
CA LEU A 8 10.60 -3.66 8.51
C LEU A 8 11.07 -4.85 9.34
N GLN A 9 12.08 -5.59 8.84
CA GLN A 9 12.63 -6.76 9.55
C GLN A 9 13.24 -6.37 10.90
N HIS A 10 13.97 -5.26 10.96
CA HIS A 10 14.53 -4.75 12.20
C HIS A 10 13.44 -4.40 13.21
N ILE A 11 12.38 -3.72 12.78
CA ILE A 11 11.26 -3.32 13.65
C ILE A 11 10.58 -4.54 14.27
N TYR A 12 10.09 -5.48 13.48
CA TYR A 12 9.32 -6.60 14.07
C TYR A 12 10.18 -7.56 14.89
N ARG A 13 11.49 -7.66 14.60
CA ARG A 13 12.42 -8.46 15.39
C ARG A 13 12.80 -7.79 16.72
N SER A 14 12.75 -6.47 16.79
CA SER A 14 13.02 -5.71 18.02
C SER A 14 11.85 -5.70 19.00
N LEU A 15 10.65 -6.07 18.55
CA LEU A 15 9.48 -6.14 19.44
C LEU A 15 9.60 -7.31 20.41
N LYS A 16 9.24 -7.07 21.68
CA LYS A 16 9.18 -8.14 22.69
C LYS A 16 8.12 -9.19 22.32
N ASN A 17 8.47 -10.46 22.36
CA ASN A 17 7.59 -11.60 22.05
C ASN A 17 6.60 -11.93 23.19
N ASN A 18 5.91 -10.94 23.68
CA ASN A 18 4.98 -11.04 24.82
C ASN A 18 3.49 -11.03 24.43
N GLY A 19 3.19 -10.97 23.13
CA GLY A 19 1.81 -10.89 22.60
C GLY A 19 1.16 -9.51 22.75
N LYS A 20 1.91 -8.48 23.17
CA LYS A 20 1.40 -7.13 23.41
C LYS A 20 2.18 -6.04 22.68
N ALA A 21 3.45 -6.27 22.35
CA ALA A 21 4.27 -5.29 21.66
C ALA A 21 3.75 -5.05 20.24
N ARG A 22 3.52 -3.79 19.89
CA ARG A 22 2.86 -3.35 18.66
C ARG A 22 3.74 -2.41 17.85
N ALA A 23 3.51 -2.41 16.55
CA ALA A 23 4.06 -1.41 15.65
C ALA A 23 3.03 -0.97 14.61
N ALA A 24 3.16 0.28 14.15
CA ALA A 24 2.53 0.81 12.97
C ALA A 24 3.62 1.42 12.11
N VAL A 25 3.78 0.94 10.87
CA VAL A 25 4.93 1.29 10.03
C VAL A 25 4.44 1.74 8.66
N VAL A 26 4.84 2.95 8.25
CA VAL A 26 4.58 3.45 6.90
C VAL A 26 5.63 2.88 5.95
N LEU A 27 5.19 2.23 4.89
CA LEU A 27 6.04 1.57 3.91
C LEU A 27 5.51 1.80 2.49
N PRO A 28 6.38 1.90 1.49
CA PRO A 28 5.95 1.97 0.09
C PRO A 28 5.39 0.64 -0.40
N ASP A 29 4.58 0.68 -1.46
CA ASP A 29 3.85 -0.47 -2.02
C ASP A 29 4.76 -1.66 -2.36
N ASN A 30 6.00 -1.42 -2.80
CA ASN A 30 6.91 -2.49 -3.19
C ASN A 30 7.16 -3.52 -2.08
N VAL A 31 7.06 -3.13 -0.82
CA VAL A 31 7.19 -4.05 0.32
C VAL A 31 6.07 -5.10 0.33
N LEU A 32 4.90 -4.77 -0.20
CA LEU A 32 3.74 -5.66 -0.23
C LEU A 32 3.88 -6.80 -1.26
N PHE A 33 4.68 -6.61 -2.32
CA PHE A 33 4.77 -7.56 -3.43
C PHE A 33 6.19 -7.91 -3.88
N ALA A 34 7.24 -7.26 -3.34
CA ALA A 34 8.63 -7.56 -3.73
C ALA A 34 8.94 -9.05 -3.67
N ASP A 35 9.67 -9.53 -4.67
CA ASP A 35 10.08 -10.91 -4.85
C ASP A 35 11.26 -11.33 -3.95
N GLY A 36 11.61 -12.58 -3.97
CA GLY A 36 12.80 -13.15 -3.33
C GLY A 36 12.85 -12.89 -1.82
N ASP A 37 13.76 -12.02 -1.37
CA ASP A 37 13.86 -11.69 0.06
C ASP A 37 12.62 -10.93 0.57
N GLY A 38 11.90 -10.22 -0.30
CA GLY A 38 10.63 -9.58 0.05
C GLY A 38 9.59 -10.59 0.48
N GLU A 39 9.41 -11.67 -0.28
CA GLU A 39 8.50 -12.76 0.08
C GLU A 39 8.90 -13.41 1.40
N LYS A 40 10.19 -13.75 1.58
CA LYS A 40 10.68 -14.37 2.82
C LYS A 40 10.40 -13.49 4.05
N ILE A 41 10.62 -12.18 3.93
CA ILE A 41 10.40 -11.22 5.01
C ILE A 41 8.89 -11.07 5.32
N ARG A 42 8.04 -11.05 4.29
CA ARG A 42 6.57 -11.04 4.51
C ARG A 42 6.10 -12.31 5.22
N ARG A 43 6.56 -13.48 4.79
CA ARG A 43 6.24 -14.76 5.46
C ARG A 43 6.73 -14.79 6.92
N ASP A 44 7.95 -14.31 7.18
CA ASP A 44 8.51 -14.22 8.53
C ASP A 44 7.71 -13.24 9.42
N LEU A 45 7.28 -12.09 8.85
CA LEU A 45 6.38 -11.14 9.52
C LEU A 45 5.03 -11.78 9.88
N LEU A 46 4.40 -12.46 8.93
CA LEU A 46 3.09 -13.12 9.13
C LEU A 46 3.17 -14.26 10.14
N ASP A 47 4.30 -14.94 10.21
CA ASP A 47 4.57 -15.99 11.19
C ASP A 47 4.81 -15.44 12.61
N LYS A 48 5.71 -14.45 12.73
CA LYS A 48 6.13 -13.89 14.03
C LYS A 48 5.16 -12.91 14.64
N CYS A 49 4.40 -12.22 13.80
CA CYS A 49 3.48 -11.18 14.20
C CYS A 49 2.06 -11.50 13.73
N ASN A 50 1.07 -10.97 14.43
CA ASN A 50 -0.27 -10.80 13.89
C ASN A 50 -0.29 -9.50 13.09
N LEU A 51 -0.11 -9.58 11.77
CA LEU A 51 -0.36 -8.46 10.85
C LEU A 51 -1.87 -8.36 10.66
N HIS A 52 -2.51 -7.55 11.48
CA HIS A 52 -3.97 -7.49 11.56
C HIS A 52 -4.60 -6.37 10.73
N THR A 53 -3.82 -5.39 10.26
CA THR A 53 -4.38 -4.25 9.51
C THR A 53 -3.36 -3.70 8.51
N ILE A 54 -3.81 -3.45 7.29
CA ILE A 54 -3.09 -2.64 6.30
C ILE A 54 -4.01 -1.48 5.91
N LEU A 55 -3.53 -0.24 6.07
CA LEU A 55 -4.18 0.96 5.58
C LEU A 55 -3.45 1.41 4.32
N ARG A 56 -4.12 1.38 3.18
CA ARG A 56 -3.57 1.85 1.91
C ARG A 56 -3.82 3.34 1.77
N LEU A 57 -2.74 4.13 1.69
CA LEU A 57 -2.81 5.58 1.69
C LEU A 57 -2.89 6.15 0.27
N PRO A 58 -3.60 7.27 0.06
CA PRO A 58 -3.66 7.95 -1.22
C PRO A 58 -2.28 8.51 -1.63
N THR A 59 -2.11 8.77 -2.92
CA THR A 59 -0.92 9.45 -3.44
C THR A 59 -0.95 10.95 -3.14
N GLY A 60 0.19 11.64 -3.31
CA GLY A 60 0.29 13.09 -3.14
C GLY A 60 0.44 13.58 -1.70
N ILE A 61 0.39 12.68 -0.70
CA ILE A 61 0.51 13.04 0.73
C ILE A 61 1.96 13.22 1.20
N PHE A 62 2.92 12.72 0.43
CA PHE A 62 4.36 12.88 0.70
C PHE A 62 5.04 13.72 -0.40
N TYR A 63 6.25 14.21 -0.13
CA TYR A 63 7.03 15.00 -1.08
C TYR A 63 7.20 14.32 -2.45
N ALA A 64 7.43 13.01 -2.46
CA ALA A 64 7.44 12.20 -3.67
C ALA A 64 5.99 11.86 -4.07
N GLN A 65 5.36 12.72 -4.85
CA GLN A 65 3.91 12.69 -5.13
C GLN A 65 3.39 11.39 -5.73
N GLY A 66 4.19 10.70 -6.54
CA GLY A 66 3.80 9.43 -7.18
C GLY A 66 3.97 8.19 -6.30
N VAL A 67 4.50 8.31 -5.08
CA VAL A 67 4.77 7.15 -4.22
C VAL A 67 3.49 6.69 -3.54
N LYS A 68 3.11 5.45 -3.82
CA LYS A 68 2.04 4.74 -3.11
C LYS A 68 2.60 4.15 -1.82
N THR A 69 1.93 4.41 -0.71
CA THR A 69 2.36 3.97 0.62
C THR A 69 1.23 3.29 1.38
N ASN A 70 1.62 2.51 2.39
CA ASN A 70 0.70 1.78 3.25
C ASN A 70 1.17 1.88 4.69
N VAL A 71 0.25 1.80 5.63
CA VAL A 71 0.57 1.60 7.04
C VAL A 71 0.28 0.16 7.41
N LEU A 72 1.27 -0.56 7.88
CA LEU A 72 1.15 -1.92 8.39
C LEU A 72 1.04 -1.87 9.92
N PHE A 73 -0.05 -2.39 10.46
CA PHE A 73 -0.29 -2.49 11.91
C PHE A 73 -0.16 -3.94 12.33
N PHE A 74 0.76 -4.22 13.24
CA PHE A 74 0.99 -5.58 13.70
C PHE A 74 1.36 -5.65 15.17
N THR A 75 1.04 -6.81 15.77
CA THR A 75 1.37 -7.14 17.15
C THR A 75 2.31 -8.34 17.15
N ARG A 76 3.43 -8.26 17.86
CA ARG A 76 4.36 -9.37 18.01
C ARG A 76 3.69 -10.52 18.79
N GLY A 77 3.71 -11.71 18.23
CA GLY A 77 3.19 -12.91 18.89
C GLY A 77 4.06 -13.38 20.07
N LYS A 78 3.51 -14.28 20.86
CA LYS A 78 4.27 -15.00 21.89
C LYS A 78 5.15 -16.10 21.29
N THR A 79 4.80 -16.57 20.11
CA THR A 79 5.50 -17.61 19.35
C THR A 79 6.06 -17.01 18.07
N ASP A 80 6.90 -17.76 17.39
CA ASP A 80 7.52 -17.35 16.12
C ASP A 80 6.79 -17.91 14.90
N LYS A 81 5.62 -18.54 15.08
CA LYS A 81 4.87 -19.13 13.97
C LYS A 81 3.37 -18.98 14.09
N GLY A 82 2.74 -18.75 12.92
CA GLY A 82 1.30 -18.82 12.75
C GLY A 82 0.51 -17.76 13.51
N ASN A 83 1.08 -16.59 13.78
CA ASN A 83 0.43 -15.55 14.56
C ASN A 83 -0.62 -14.76 13.76
N THR A 84 -0.42 -14.56 12.45
CA THR A 84 -1.44 -13.95 11.59
C THR A 84 -2.46 -15.01 11.18
N LYS A 85 -3.75 -14.74 11.41
CA LYS A 85 -4.87 -15.59 10.97
C LYS A 85 -5.64 -14.95 9.83
N GLU A 86 -5.79 -13.66 9.90
CA GLU A 86 -6.49 -12.84 8.90
C GLU A 86 -5.85 -11.46 8.84
N VAL A 87 -5.94 -10.82 7.68
CA VAL A 87 -5.48 -9.44 7.47
C VAL A 87 -6.66 -8.61 7.00
N TRP A 88 -6.88 -7.50 7.69
CA TRP A 88 -7.87 -6.50 7.31
C TRP A 88 -7.20 -5.41 6.50
N ILE A 89 -7.78 -5.08 5.35
CA ILE A 89 -7.24 -4.03 4.48
C ILE A 89 -8.28 -2.94 4.32
N TYR A 90 -7.86 -1.69 4.57
CA TYR A 90 -8.62 -0.49 4.27
C TYR A 90 -8.00 0.22 3.08
N ASP A 91 -8.78 0.40 2.01
CA ASP A 91 -8.32 1.12 0.82
C ASP A 91 -8.80 2.58 0.85
N LEU A 92 -7.89 3.49 1.22
CA LEU A 92 -8.15 4.93 1.24
C LEU A 92 -7.72 5.62 -0.06
N ARG A 93 -7.33 4.88 -1.10
CA ARG A 93 -6.78 5.46 -2.34
C ARG A 93 -7.85 5.93 -3.31
N ASN A 94 -8.99 5.24 -3.36
CA ASN A 94 -10.06 5.50 -4.31
C ASN A 94 -11.04 6.55 -3.76
N ASP A 95 -11.69 7.28 -4.66
CA ASP A 95 -12.68 8.33 -4.35
C ASP A 95 -12.18 9.36 -3.31
N MET A 96 -10.89 9.67 -3.38
CA MET A 96 -10.26 10.69 -2.56
C MET A 96 -9.86 11.88 -3.43
N PRO A 97 -9.91 13.10 -2.89
CA PRO A 97 -9.44 14.27 -3.60
C PRO A 97 -7.94 14.14 -3.90
N SER A 98 -7.47 14.86 -4.90
CA SER A 98 -6.04 14.97 -5.15
C SER A 98 -5.36 15.71 -3.99
N PHE A 99 -4.40 15.04 -3.34
CA PHE A 99 -3.64 15.62 -2.24
C PHE A 99 -2.36 16.28 -2.72
N GLY A 100 -1.90 17.28 -1.97
CA GLY A 100 -0.68 18.04 -2.24
C GLY A 100 -0.48 19.14 -1.22
N LYS A 101 0.42 20.08 -1.50
CA LYS A 101 0.72 21.19 -0.58
C LYS A 101 -0.49 22.08 -0.29
N THR A 102 -1.32 22.32 -1.29
CA THR A 102 -2.52 23.18 -1.20
C THR A 102 -3.75 22.46 -0.67
N ASN A 103 -3.77 21.14 -0.77
CA ASN A 103 -4.85 20.29 -0.25
C ASN A 103 -4.23 19.11 0.51
N PRO A 104 -3.76 19.30 1.76
CA PRO A 104 -3.13 18.24 2.52
C PRO A 104 -4.14 17.22 3.04
N LEU A 105 -3.66 15.99 3.27
CA LEU A 105 -4.42 14.98 3.99
C LEU A 105 -4.68 15.47 5.42
N LYS A 106 -5.94 15.36 5.87
CA LYS A 106 -6.40 15.84 7.18
C LYS A 106 -6.93 14.69 8.03
N PRO A 107 -7.05 14.86 9.36
CA PRO A 107 -7.61 13.83 10.25
C PRO A 107 -8.99 13.31 9.83
N GLU A 108 -9.87 14.19 9.34
CA GLU A 108 -11.25 13.86 8.94
C GLU A 108 -11.30 12.80 7.83
N HIS A 109 -10.27 12.71 7.00
CA HIS A 109 -10.19 11.70 5.94
C HIS A 109 -10.02 10.27 6.50
N PHE A 110 -9.69 10.13 7.78
CA PHE A 110 -9.52 8.83 8.44
C PHE A 110 -10.74 8.40 9.29
N ASP A 111 -11.79 9.21 9.39
CA ASP A 111 -12.92 8.95 10.30
C ASP A 111 -13.56 7.58 10.01
N ASP A 112 -13.81 7.25 8.75
CA ASP A 112 -14.36 5.95 8.35
C ASP A 112 -13.39 4.80 8.66
N PHE A 113 -12.09 5.00 8.44
CA PHE A 113 -11.08 4.00 8.82
C PHE A 113 -11.05 3.78 10.33
N ILE A 114 -11.09 4.85 11.12
CA ILE A 114 -11.10 4.79 12.58
C ILE A 114 -12.32 4.01 13.08
N ALA A 115 -13.50 4.29 12.51
CA ALA A 115 -14.72 3.55 12.82
C ALA A 115 -14.59 2.05 12.49
N CYS A 116 -14.05 1.71 11.32
CA CYS A 116 -13.80 0.33 10.90
C CYS A 116 -12.73 -0.37 11.76
N TYR A 117 -11.71 0.38 12.21
CA TYR A 117 -10.62 -0.13 13.03
C TYR A 117 -11.08 -0.58 14.42
N ALA A 118 -12.20 -0.02 14.91
CA ALA A 118 -12.89 -0.39 16.15
C ALA A 118 -11.96 -0.44 17.36
N ASP A 119 -11.18 0.64 17.60
CA ASP A 119 -10.20 0.78 18.69
C ASP A 119 -9.16 -0.37 18.74
N GLY A 120 -8.97 -1.07 17.64
CA GLY A 120 -8.10 -2.24 17.54
C GLY A 120 -8.73 -3.55 18.01
N ASP A 121 -10.00 -3.55 18.39
CA ASP A 121 -10.73 -4.76 18.76
C ASP A 121 -11.17 -5.54 17.51
N LEU A 122 -10.43 -6.60 17.19
CA LEU A 122 -10.67 -7.44 16.02
C LEU A 122 -12.07 -8.08 16.03
N SER A 123 -12.64 -8.34 17.21
CA SER A 123 -13.94 -9.01 17.34
C SER A 123 -15.12 -8.12 16.95
N LYS A 124 -14.93 -6.80 16.97
CA LYS A 124 -15.96 -5.81 16.61
C LYS A 124 -15.92 -5.39 15.14
N ARG A 125 -14.90 -5.82 14.40
CA ARG A 125 -14.72 -5.43 12.99
C ARG A 125 -15.74 -6.11 12.10
N LYS A 126 -16.30 -5.35 11.17
CA LYS A 126 -17.22 -5.83 10.15
C LYS A 126 -16.76 -5.31 8.80
N GLU A 127 -16.77 -6.17 7.78
CA GLU A 127 -16.46 -5.75 6.42
C GLU A 127 -17.50 -4.74 5.94
N THR A 128 -17.04 -3.72 5.21
CA THR A 128 -17.93 -2.82 4.46
C THR A 128 -18.07 -3.26 3.01
N TYR A 129 -17.15 -4.12 2.54
CA TYR A 129 -17.26 -4.78 1.24
C TYR A 129 -18.29 -5.91 1.29
N SER A 130 -19.14 -5.97 0.27
CA SER A 130 -19.99 -7.11 -0.05
C SER A 130 -20.24 -7.16 -1.56
N GLU A 131 -20.92 -8.21 -2.05
CA GLU A 131 -21.32 -8.27 -3.47
C GLU A 131 -22.30 -7.14 -3.83
N GLU A 132 -23.15 -6.72 -2.87
CA GLU A 132 -24.07 -5.59 -3.03
C GLU A 132 -23.36 -4.24 -2.83
N ASN A 133 -22.22 -4.20 -2.13
CA ASN A 133 -21.39 -3.00 -1.93
C ASN A 133 -19.93 -3.24 -2.37
N PRO A 134 -19.65 -3.35 -3.68
CA PRO A 134 -18.30 -3.64 -4.19
C PRO A 134 -17.31 -2.49 -3.94
N ASN A 135 -17.80 -1.29 -3.62
CA ASN A 135 -16.99 -0.12 -3.29
C ASN A 135 -16.70 0.00 -1.79
N GLY A 136 -17.10 -0.99 -0.97
CA GLY A 136 -16.75 -1.02 0.45
C GLY A 136 -15.24 -1.08 0.65
N ARG A 137 -14.69 -0.12 1.41
CA ARG A 137 -13.25 0.11 1.57
C ARG A 137 -12.56 -0.85 2.54
N TRP A 138 -13.31 -1.56 3.39
CA TRP A 138 -12.82 -2.41 4.45
C TRP A 138 -13.12 -3.88 4.15
N ARG A 139 -12.08 -4.67 3.99
CA ARG A 139 -12.20 -6.08 3.62
C ARG A 139 -11.21 -6.95 4.37
N LYS A 140 -11.63 -8.17 4.69
CA LYS A 140 -10.85 -9.19 5.38
C LYS A 140 -10.36 -10.26 4.40
N PHE A 141 -9.12 -10.71 4.60
CA PHE A 141 -8.53 -11.82 3.84
C PHE A 141 -7.96 -12.84 4.80
N SER A 142 -8.25 -14.13 4.58
CA SER A 142 -7.69 -15.20 5.38
C SER A 142 -6.19 -15.37 5.12
N ILE A 143 -5.46 -15.90 6.09
CA ILE A 143 -4.03 -16.19 5.90
C ILE A 143 -3.82 -17.24 4.79
N GLN A 144 -4.75 -18.18 4.62
CA GLN A 144 -4.70 -19.19 3.58
C GLN A 144 -4.77 -18.55 2.18
N ASP A 145 -5.70 -17.62 1.98
CA ASP A 145 -5.83 -16.89 0.73
C ASP A 145 -4.57 -16.08 0.42
N ILE A 146 -3.99 -15.43 1.42
CA ILE A 146 -2.75 -14.65 1.28
C ILE A 146 -1.57 -15.55 0.90
N LEU A 147 -1.41 -16.69 1.59
CA LEU A 147 -0.33 -17.62 1.33
C LEU A 147 -0.44 -18.33 -0.03
N ALA A 148 -1.65 -18.46 -0.57
CA ALA A 148 -1.91 -19.01 -1.90
C ALA A 148 -1.59 -18.02 -3.04
N ARG A 149 -1.47 -16.74 -2.75
CA ARG A 149 -1.13 -15.72 -3.74
C ARG A 149 0.31 -15.86 -4.21
N ASP A 150 0.56 -15.50 -5.47
CA ASP A 150 1.93 -15.41 -5.99
C ASP A 150 2.79 -14.54 -5.07
N LYS A 151 3.97 -15.07 -4.70
CA LYS A 151 4.95 -14.41 -3.83
C LYS A 151 4.40 -13.95 -2.47
N THR A 152 3.31 -14.55 -2.00
CA THR A 152 2.61 -14.12 -0.77
C THR A 152 2.34 -12.60 -0.80
N SER A 153 1.84 -12.12 -1.93
CA SER A 153 1.59 -10.69 -2.15
C SER A 153 0.46 -10.19 -1.25
N LEU A 154 0.74 -9.10 -0.54
CA LEU A 154 -0.21 -8.33 0.25
C LEU A 154 -0.79 -7.14 -0.53
N ASP A 155 -0.36 -6.96 -1.78
CA ASP A 155 -0.93 -5.96 -2.69
C ASP A 155 -2.26 -6.47 -3.26
N ILE A 156 -3.32 -6.28 -2.48
CA ILE A 156 -4.67 -6.75 -2.80
C ILE A 156 -5.54 -5.54 -3.14
N THR A 157 -6.16 -5.59 -4.29
CA THR A 157 -7.13 -4.59 -4.77
C THR A 157 -8.43 -5.30 -5.14
N TRP A 158 -9.57 -4.71 -4.82
CA TRP A 158 -10.90 -5.20 -5.19
C TRP A 158 -11.81 -4.09 -5.68
N MET A 159 -11.51 -2.84 -5.32
CA MET A 159 -12.25 -1.68 -5.80
C MET A 159 -11.83 -1.36 -7.22
N LYS A 160 -12.82 -1.12 -8.08
CA LYS A 160 -12.56 -0.58 -9.42
C LYS A 160 -12.17 0.88 -9.26
N THR A 161 -11.00 1.25 -9.77
CA THR A 161 -10.65 2.66 -9.97
C THR A 161 -11.31 3.17 -11.25
N GLU A 162 -11.58 4.47 -11.35
CA GLU A 162 -12.03 5.07 -12.61
C GLU A 162 -11.03 4.79 -13.75
N SER A 163 -9.75 4.61 -13.42
CA SER A 163 -8.72 4.16 -14.37
C SER A 163 -8.87 2.71 -14.83
N ASP A 164 -9.58 1.85 -14.07
CA ASP A 164 -9.89 0.48 -14.49
C ASP A 164 -11.10 0.41 -15.43
N THR A 165 -11.85 1.51 -15.55
CA THR A 165 -12.93 1.68 -16.55
C THR A 165 -12.43 2.21 -17.88
N ASP A 166 -11.16 2.55 -17.98
CA ASP A 166 -10.51 2.91 -19.22
C ASP A 166 -10.35 1.65 -20.10
N ASN A 167 -11.45 1.25 -20.71
CA ASN A 167 -11.44 0.33 -21.85
C ASN A 167 -10.77 1.03 -23.05
N TYR A 168 -9.51 1.44 -22.89
CA TYR A 168 -8.72 1.90 -24.02
C TYR A 168 -8.60 0.75 -25.02
N THR A 169 -9.00 1.01 -26.22
CA THR A 169 -8.65 0.15 -27.33
C THR A 169 -7.12 0.13 -27.48
N PHE A 170 -6.57 -0.91 -28.08
CA PHE A 170 -5.14 -0.99 -28.34
C PHE A 170 -4.61 0.23 -29.13
N ALA A 171 -5.43 0.82 -29.98
CA ALA A 171 -5.12 2.03 -30.74
C ALA A 171 -4.98 3.26 -29.81
N GLU A 172 -5.90 3.44 -28.89
CA GLU A 172 -5.88 4.54 -27.92
C GLU A 172 -4.70 4.44 -26.95
N LEU A 173 -4.35 3.21 -26.52
CA LEU A 173 -3.14 2.99 -25.71
C LEU A 173 -1.87 3.34 -26.48
N LEU A 174 -1.78 2.99 -27.75
CA LEU A 174 -0.66 3.37 -28.61
C LEU A 174 -0.55 4.87 -28.78
N ASP A 175 -1.65 5.57 -28.95
CA ASP A 175 -1.66 7.03 -29.09
C ASP A 175 -1.23 7.73 -27.80
N GLN A 176 -1.67 7.24 -26.64
CA GLN A 176 -1.18 7.75 -25.34
C GLN A 176 0.31 7.48 -25.13
N ILE A 177 0.82 6.32 -25.51
CA ILE A 177 2.25 6.01 -25.43
C ILE A 177 3.04 6.96 -26.33
N LYS A 178 2.58 7.24 -27.55
CA LYS A 178 3.22 8.19 -28.45
C LYS A 178 3.24 9.61 -27.89
N GLU A 179 2.10 10.09 -27.37
CA GLU A 179 2.01 11.41 -26.75
C GLU A 179 2.96 11.56 -25.56
N LYS A 180 2.96 10.59 -24.64
CA LYS A 180 3.86 10.60 -23.48
C LYS A 180 5.33 10.53 -23.88
N SER A 181 5.66 9.75 -24.92
CA SER A 181 7.02 9.65 -25.46
C SER A 181 7.48 10.98 -26.07
N GLN A 182 6.60 11.69 -26.79
CA GLN A 182 6.89 13.01 -27.34
C GLN A 182 7.11 14.06 -26.22
N ASN A 183 6.30 14.01 -25.17
CA ASN A 183 6.46 14.90 -24.02
C ASN A 183 7.78 14.66 -23.29
N ILE A 184 8.21 13.41 -23.14
CA ILE A 184 9.52 13.05 -22.58
C ILE A 184 10.65 13.59 -23.46
N ALA A 185 10.58 13.38 -24.78
CA ALA A 185 11.59 13.86 -25.71
C ALA A 185 11.71 15.40 -25.68
N LYS A 186 10.58 16.11 -25.58
CA LYS A 186 10.56 17.55 -25.44
C LYS A 186 11.22 18.01 -24.12
N ALA A 187 10.87 17.39 -23.01
CA ALA A 187 11.46 17.70 -21.70
C ALA A 187 12.99 17.45 -21.66
N VAL A 188 13.45 16.37 -22.31
CA VAL A 188 14.89 16.08 -22.44
C VAL A 188 15.57 17.18 -23.26
N SER A 189 15.00 17.59 -24.39
CA SER A 189 15.56 18.66 -25.24
C SER A 189 15.63 20.01 -24.51
N GLU A 190 14.58 20.33 -23.71
CA GLU A 190 14.57 21.55 -22.88
C GLU A 190 15.67 21.50 -21.79
N LEU A 191 15.91 20.33 -21.20
CA LEU A 191 17.00 20.15 -20.23
C LEU A 191 18.38 20.26 -20.89
N GLU A 192 18.56 19.70 -22.08
CA GLU A 192 19.82 19.82 -22.84
C GLU A 192 20.13 21.27 -23.19
N GLN A 193 19.12 22.07 -23.58
CA GLN A 193 19.29 23.50 -23.81
C GLN A 193 19.72 24.25 -22.54
N LEU A 194 19.06 23.98 -21.42
CA LEU A 194 19.39 24.61 -20.12
C LEU A 194 20.81 24.25 -19.65
N ILE A 195 21.28 23.05 -19.91
CA ILE A 195 22.64 22.62 -19.59
C ILE A 195 23.65 23.34 -20.51
N GLY A 196 23.35 23.45 -21.82
CA GLY A 196 24.22 24.15 -22.77
C GLY A 196 24.36 25.65 -22.45
N GLU A 197 23.32 26.30 -21.92
CA GLU A 197 23.35 27.71 -21.50
C GLU A 197 24.16 27.96 -20.20
N VAL A 198 24.44 26.91 -19.41
CA VAL A 198 25.21 27.02 -18.16
C VAL A 198 26.71 26.76 -18.41
N GLU A 199 27.09 26.19 -19.54
CA GLU A 199 28.49 25.89 -19.91
C GLU A 199 29.15 26.99 -20.78
N GLU A 200 28.43 28.05 -21.19
CA GLU A 200 28.95 29.27 -21.78
C GLU A 200 29.15 30.39 -20.73
#